data_4c54d3d5b1d319a3769ec58c183d6c7b
#
_entry.id   4c54d3d5b1d319a3769ec58c183d6c7b
#
_cell.length_a   1.000
_cell.length_b   1.000
_cell.length_c   1.000
_cell.angle_alpha   90.00
_cell.angle_beta   90.00
_cell.angle_gamma   90.00
#
_symmetry.space_group_name_H-M   'P 1'
#
loop_
_entity.id
_entity.type
_entity.pdbx_description
1 polymer ?
#
loop_
_entity_poly.entity_id
_entity_poly.type
_entity_poly.pdbx_seq_one_letter_code
_entity_poly.pdbx_strand_id
1 'polypeptide(L)'
;HLDFFKDLDDIIHSFHEFCLRTPKDGLVVVNADDANAMRAAQGVDREILTFGTVETADVRPADISTKNGYYSFTVMVHGEPYTKVTLAVPGRHNMLNALAACTVSWYLKLDGARVGEGLSAFTGSSRRFQKLGNLPNGALVVDDYAHHPSEMRATLAAAREMNFDRVLCAFQPHTYTRTKALFPEFVDALKLCDIAILAPIYAAREKNTIGIESSDLAAAVPNAKFFQSFAEIADFLRAEAKPGDLVLTMGAGNIDTVGHMLTDGASQ
;
A
#
# COMPACT_ATOMS: atom_id res chain seq x y z
N HIS A 1 -4.20 -3.32 13.60
CA HIS A 1 -3.27 -3.56 14.74
C HIS A 1 -4.05 -3.87 16.04
N LEU A 2 -5.09 -4.72 15.94
CA LEU A 2 -5.91 -5.16 17.07
C LEU A 2 -5.20 -6.18 17.99
N ASP A 3 -3.98 -6.53 17.67
CA ASP A 3 -3.03 -7.22 18.54
C ASP A 3 -2.46 -6.32 19.65
N PHE A 4 -2.54 -5.00 19.46
CA PHE A 4 -2.09 -3.99 20.42
C PHE A 4 -3.24 -3.10 20.91
N PHE A 5 -4.05 -2.56 20.00
CA PHE A 5 -5.17 -1.69 20.33
C PHE A 5 -6.45 -2.52 20.58
N LYS A 6 -7.26 -2.04 21.52
CA LYS A 6 -8.51 -2.68 21.88
C LYS A 6 -9.55 -2.60 20.76
N ASP A 7 -9.69 -1.42 20.16
CA ASP A 7 -10.65 -1.11 19.11
C ASP A 7 -10.25 0.16 18.33
N LEU A 8 -11.06 0.57 17.38
CA LEU A 8 -10.81 1.77 16.58
C LEU A 8 -10.80 3.07 17.41
N ASP A 9 -11.63 3.18 18.43
CA ASP A 9 -11.68 4.38 19.27
C ASP A 9 -10.41 4.50 20.13
N ASP A 10 -9.84 3.38 20.58
CA ASP A 10 -8.53 3.33 21.24
C ASP A 10 -7.39 3.76 20.30
N ILE A 11 -7.45 3.36 19.03
CA ILE A 11 -6.52 3.84 18.00
C ILE A 11 -6.64 5.36 17.82
N ILE A 12 -7.87 5.88 17.66
CA ILE A 12 -8.11 7.32 17.49
C ILE A 12 -7.61 8.10 18.68
N HIS A 13 -7.90 7.62 19.91
CA HIS A 13 -7.40 8.23 21.14
C HIS A 13 -5.86 8.26 21.17
N SER A 14 -5.22 7.16 20.84
CA SER A 14 -3.75 7.06 20.83
C SER A 14 -3.12 8.02 19.82
N PHE A 15 -3.72 8.18 18.62
CA PHE A 15 -3.28 9.18 17.65
C PHE A 15 -3.58 10.61 18.08
N HIS A 16 -4.67 10.87 18.80
CA HIS A 16 -4.93 12.16 19.43
C HIS A 16 -3.81 12.53 20.43
N GLU A 17 -3.50 11.62 21.34
CA GLU A 17 -2.40 11.80 22.29
C GLU A 17 -1.04 12.01 21.60
N PHE A 18 -0.82 11.33 20.47
CA PHE A 18 0.37 11.54 19.64
C PHE A 18 0.42 12.96 19.06
N CYS A 19 -0.70 13.46 18.53
CA CYS A 19 -0.80 14.84 18.04
C CYS A 19 -0.52 15.87 19.14
N LEU A 20 -1.00 15.64 20.37
CA LEU A 20 -0.74 16.52 21.51
C LEU A 20 0.74 16.59 21.92
N ARG A 21 1.56 15.58 21.56
CA ARG A 21 3.02 15.59 21.80
C ARG A 21 3.79 16.49 20.85
N THR A 22 3.17 16.94 19.77
CA THR A 22 3.76 17.94 18.88
C THR A 22 4.03 19.23 19.68
N PRO A 23 5.22 19.86 19.56
CA PRO A 23 5.49 21.15 20.19
C PRO A 23 4.41 22.20 19.85
N LYS A 24 4.22 23.22 20.70
CA LYS A 24 3.18 24.23 20.49
C LYS A 24 3.36 25.06 19.21
N ASP A 25 4.58 25.20 18.77
CA ASP A 25 5.00 25.85 17.52
C ASP A 25 5.21 24.86 16.36
N GLY A 26 4.83 23.60 16.56
CA GLY A 26 4.94 22.54 15.56
C GLY A 26 3.66 22.37 14.74
N LEU A 27 3.76 21.58 13.68
CA LEU A 27 2.70 21.28 12.73
C LEU A 27 2.17 19.85 12.86
N VAL A 28 0.86 19.68 12.82
CA VAL A 28 0.19 18.38 12.61
C VAL A 28 -0.36 18.34 11.18
N VAL A 29 0.04 17.34 10.40
CA VAL A 29 -0.44 17.15 9.02
C VAL A 29 -1.43 15.99 9.00
N VAL A 30 -2.64 16.23 8.50
CA VAL A 30 -3.77 15.30 8.58
C VAL A 30 -4.36 15.02 7.21
N ASN A 31 -4.67 13.75 6.94
CA ASN A 31 -5.42 13.36 5.76
C ASN A 31 -6.91 13.71 5.93
N ALA A 32 -7.40 14.69 5.19
CA ALA A 32 -8.80 15.12 5.21
C ALA A 32 -9.77 14.10 4.57
N ASP A 33 -9.27 13.18 3.73
CA ASP A 33 -10.08 12.12 3.14
C ASP A 33 -10.35 10.98 4.16
N ASP A 34 -9.69 10.97 5.32
CA ASP A 34 -9.86 9.98 6.38
C ASP A 34 -10.57 10.58 7.60
N ALA A 35 -11.85 10.23 7.78
CA ALA A 35 -12.65 10.72 8.88
C ALA A 35 -12.08 10.36 10.27
N ASN A 36 -11.38 9.23 10.42
CA ASN A 36 -10.79 8.82 11.70
C ASN A 36 -9.50 9.61 11.99
N ALA A 37 -8.71 9.92 10.97
CA ALA A 37 -7.57 10.84 11.12
C ALA A 37 -8.04 12.23 11.54
N MET A 38 -9.13 12.75 10.93
CA MET A 38 -9.75 14.03 11.31
C MET A 38 -10.30 14.01 12.74
N ARG A 39 -10.91 12.90 13.19
CA ARG A 39 -11.37 12.73 14.59
C ARG A 39 -10.17 12.76 15.56
N ALA A 40 -9.08 12.10 15.22
CA ALA A 40 -7.86 12.09 16.04
C ALA A 40 -7.25 13.49 16.19
N ALA A 41 -7.36 14.36 15.20
CA ALA A 41 -6.86 15.73 15.24
C ALA A 41 -7.84 16.73 15.91
N GLN A 42 -9.07 16.33 16.16
CA GLN A 42 -10.09 17.22 16.71
C GLN A 42 -9.72 17.73 18.11
N GLY A 43 -9.75 19.06 18.31
CA GLY A 43 -9.44 19.69 19.60
C GLY A 43 -7.96 19.77 19.95
N VAL A 44 -7.08 19.38 19.05
CA VAL A 44 -5.62 19.54 19.20
C VAL A 44 -5.26 21.03 19.08
N ASP A 45 -4.68 21.61 20.15
CA ASP A 45 -4.21 23.00 20.19
C ASP A 45 -2.81 23.11 19.55
N ARG A 46 -2.75 22.88 18.25
CA ARG A 46 -1.55 22.99 17.39
C ARG A 46 -1.95 23.51 16.02
N GLU A 47 -0.98 24.03 15.26
CA GLU A 47 -1.22 24.30 13.86
C GLU A 47 -1.53 22.98 13.13
N ILE A 48 -2.64 22.94 12.40
CA ILE A 48 -3.07 21.77 11.63
C ILE A 48 -3.15 22.19 10.18
N LEU A 49 -2.49 21.44 9.30
CA LEU A 49 -2.70 21.51 7.86
C LEU A 49 -3.25 20.18 7.36
N THR A 50 -4.28 20.26 6.54
CA THR A 50 -4.93 19.09 5.95
C THR A 50 -4.51 18.90 4.51
N PHE A 51 -4.37 17.63 4.11
CA PHE A 51 -4.21 17.26 2.71
C PHE A 51 -5.27 16.23 2.31
N GLY A 52 -5.63 16.21 1.05
CA GLY A 52 -6.62 15.25 0.56
C GLY A 52 -7.19 15.64 -0.80
N THR A 53 -8.22 14.91 -1.24
CA THR A 53 -8.94 15.20 -2.48
C THR A 53 -10.25 15.93 -2.24
N VAL A 54 -10.71 16.02 -0.98
CA VAL A 54 -11.90 16.80 -0.62
C VAL A 54 -11.64 18.29 -0.77
N GLU A 55 -12.68 19.05 -1.16
CA GLU A 55 -12.56 20.49 -1.43
C GLU A 55 -12.12 21.33 -0.23
N THR A 56 -12.39 20.82 0.97
CA THR A 56 -12.06 21.49 2.24
C THR A 56 -10.62 21.29 2.69
N ALA A 57 -9.83 20.45 2.00
CA ALA A 57 -8.43 20.24 2.33
C ALA A 57 -7.57 21.47 1.96
N ASP A 58 -6.63 21.85 2.85
CA ASP A 58 -5.71 22.97 2.63
C ASP A 58 -4.78 22.69 1.46
N VAL A 59 -4.34 21.43 1.31
CA VAL A 59 -3.48 20.96 0.22
C VAL A 59 -4.19 19.88 -0.58
N ARG A 60 -4.41 20.15 -1.86
CA ARG A 60 -5.18 19.28 -2.74
C ARG A 60 -4.61 19.19 -4.15
N PRO A 61 -4.91 18.12 -4.90
CA PRO A 61 -4.49 18.01 -6.28
C PRO A 61 -5.47 18.76 -7.21
N ALA A 62 -4.95 19.33 -8.27
CA ALA A 62 -5.70 19.82 -9.43
C ALA A 62 -5.11 19.23 -10.71
N ASP A 63 -5.83 19.33 -11.83
CA ASP A 63 -5.40 18.87 -13.15
C ASP A 63 -4.89 17.40 -13.13
N ILE A 64 -5.58 16.54 -12.40
CA ILE A 64 -5.16 15.14 -12.23
C ILE A 64 -5.26 14.43 -13.59
N SER A 65 -4.17 13.79 -14.00
CA SER A 65 -4.14 12.85 -15.11
C SER A 65 -3.42 11.58 -14.72
N THR A 66 -3.82 10.46 -15.33
CA THR A 66 -3.21 9.16 -15.11
C THR A 66 -2.78 8.54 -16.42
N LYS A 67 -1.61 7.92 -16.41
CA LYS A 67 -1.14 7.10 -17.52
C LYS A 67 -0.56 5.82 -16.96
N ASN A 68 -1.19 4.68 -17.26
CA ASN A 68 -0.72 3.37 -16.82
C ASN A 68 -0.49 3.30 -15.30
N GLY A 69 -1.44 3.80 -14.49
CA GLY A 69 -1.37 3.82 -13.03
C GLY A 69 -0.46 4.90 -12.42
N TYR A 70 0.26 5.69 -13.22
CA TYR A 70 1.11 6.79 -12.75
C TYR A 70 0.36 8.11 -12.82
N TYR A 71 0.44 8.88 -11.75
CA TYR A 71 -0.30 10.14 -11.57
C TYR A 71 0.55 11.35 -11.87
N SER A 72 -0.04 12.30 -12.60
CA SER A 72 0.49 13.67 -12.80
C SER A 72 -0.57 14.66 -12.34
N PHE A 73 -0.19 15.66 -11.58
CA PHE A 73 -1.12 16.65 -11.01
C PHE A 73 -0.41 17.93 -10.59
N THR A 74 -1.20 18.98 -10.43
CA THR A 74 -0.78 20.25 -9.81
C THR A 74 -1.14 20.20 -8.33
N VAL A 75 -0.20 20.49 -7.43
CA VAL A 75 -0.46 20.65 -6.00
C VAL A 75 -0.93 22.07 -5.75
N MET A 76 -2.13 22.22 -5.21
CA MET A 76 -2.71 23.48 -4.78
C MET A 76 -2.61 23.59 -3.26
N VAL A 77 -2.17 24.74 -2.75
CA VAL A 77 -2.16 25.06 -1.33
C VAL A 77 -3.01 26.30 -1.09
N HIS A 78 -4.04 26.19 -0.27
CA HIS A 78 -5.02 27.27 -0.04
C HIS A 78 -5.57 27.90 -1.33
N GLY A 79 -5.72 27.09 -2.38
CA GLY A 79 -6.22 27.53 -3.67
C GLY A 79 -5.17 28.06 -4.65
N GLU A 80 -3.93 28.23 -4.22
CA GLU A 80 -2.82 28.71 -5.07
C GLU A 80 -1.92 27.55 -5.54
N PRO A 81 -1.42 27.56 -6.79
CA PRO A 81 -0.53 26.51 -7.27
C PRO A 81 0.83 26.57 -6.59
N TYR A 82 1.26 25.44 -6.02
CA TYR A 82 2.56 25.31 -5.38
C TYR A 82 3.59 24.61 -6.27
N THR A 83 3.24 23.46 -6.83
CA THR A 83 4.14 22.70 -7.71
C THR A 83 3.38 21.73 -8.62
N LYS A 84 4.04 21.29 -9.70
CA LYS A 84 3.57 20.16 -10.53
C LYS A 84 4.39 18.92 -10.20
N VAL A 85 3.72 17.78 -10.15
CA VAL A 85 4.33 16.48 -9.84
C VAL A 85 3.91 15.46 -10.90
N THR A 86 4.86 14.68 -11.39
CA THR A 86 4.62 13.45 -12.15
C THR A 86 5.30 12.31 -11.42
N LEU A 87 4.52 11.45 -10.80
CA LEU A 87 5.06 10.37 -9.96
C LEU A 87 5.68 9.27 -10.81
N ALA A 88 6.84 8.76 -10.37
CA ALA A 88 7.46 7.55 -10.91
C ALA A 88 7.05 6.27 -10.14
N VAL A 89 6.15 6.40 -9.17
CA VAL A 89 5.54 5.28 -8.42
C VAL A 89 4.03 5.24 -8.68
N PRO A 90 3.43 4.04 -8.88
CA PRO A 90 2.04 3.93 -9.29
C PRO A 90 1.06 4.08 -8.11
N GLY A 91 -0.19 4.37 -8.43
CA GLY A 91 -1.33 4.30 -7.53
C GLY A 91 -1.73 5.62 -6.87
N ARG A 92 -3.04 5.77 -6.68
CA ARG A 92 -3.66 6.95 -6.06
C ARG A 92 -3.13 7.23 -4.64
N HIS A 93 -2.81 6.18 -3.87
CA HIS A 93 -2.25 6.35 -2.53
C HIS A 93 -0.89 7.08 -2.53
N ASN A 94 -0.08 6.91 -3.58
CA ASN A 94 1.18 7.64 -3.73
C ASN A 94 0.95 9.13 -4.11
N MET A 95 -0.15 9.46 -4.79
CA MET A 95 -0.57 10.85 -4.94
C MET A 95 -0.89 11.49 -3.58
N LEU A 96 -1.63 10.80 -2.71
CA LEU A 96 -1.90 11.28 -1.35
C LEU A 96 -0.62 11.41 -0.52
N ASN A 97 0.30 10.46 -0.61
CA ASN A 97 1.61 10.54 0.05
C ASN A 97 2.42 11.76 -0.43
N ALA A 98 2.37 12.06 -1.73
CA ALA A 98 3.02 13.24 -2.29
C ALA A 98 2.37 14.54 -1.81
N LEU A 99 1.03 14.61 -1.65
CA LEU A 99 0.36 15.76 -1.06
C LEU A 99 0.81 15.98 0.40
N ALA A 100 0.92 14.92 1.20
CA ALA A 100 1.44 15.01 2.57
C ALA A 100 2.86 15.57 2.59
N ALA A 101 3.75 15.07 1.72
CA ALA A 101 5.11 15.59 1.58
C ALA A 101 5.13 17.07 1.16
N CYS A 102 4.28 17.45 0.19
CA CYS A 102 4.13 18.85 -0.24
C CYS A 102 3.62 19.76 0.88
N THR A 103 2.70 19.27 1.73
CA THR A 103 2.19 20.01 2.88
C THR A 103 3.32 20.40 3.83
N VAL A 104 4.16 19.43 4.20
CA VAL A 104 5.34 19.68 5.05
C VAL A 104 6.34 20.60 4.35
N SER A 105 6.61 20.38 3.06
CA SER A 105 7.56 21.18 2.29
C SER A 105 7.11 22.65 2.16
N TRP A 106 5.82 22.87 1.93
CA TRP A 106 5.25 24.21 1.88
C TRP A 106 5.35 24.94 3.22
N TYR A 107 4.98 24.25 4.30
CA TYR A 107 5.12 24.79 5.67
C TYR A 107 6.56 25.22 5.98
N LEU A 108 7.54 24.43 5.56
CA LEU A 108 8.97 24.73 5.70
C LEU A 108 9.47 25.77 4.68
N LYS A 109 8.59 26.34 3.84
CA LYS A 109 8.90 27.36 2.82
C LYS A 109 9.94 26.90 1.81
N LEU A 110 9.93 25.59 1.46
CA LEU A 110 10.80 25.05 0.42
C LEU A 110 10.30 25.49 -0.97
N ASP A 111 11.25 25.62 -1.90
CA ASP A 111 10.97 25.96 -3.29
C ASP A 111 10.13 24.86 -3.96
N GLY A 112 8.93 25.20 -4.42
CA GLY A 112 7.98 24.25 -5.01
C GLY A 112 8.54 23.51 -6.23
N ALA A 113 9.32 24.17 -7.08
CA ALA A 113 9.89 23.52 -8.27
C ALA A 113 10.83 22.39 -7.86
N ARG A 114 11.71 22.63 -6.89
CA ARG A 114 12.63 21.59 -6.37
C ARG A 114 11.90 20.46 -5.67
N VAL A 115 10.81 20.76 -4.95
CA VAL A 115 9.96 19.73 -4.32
C VAL A 115 9.32 18.85 -5.40
N GLY A 116 8.77 19.45 -6.46
CA GLY A 116 8.20 18.74 -7.60
C GLY A 116 9.22 17.85 -8.31
N GLU A 117 10.44 18.36 -8.56
CA GLU A 117 11.55 17.59 -9.12
C GLU A 117 11.92 16.38 -8.24
N GLY A 118 12.07 16.59 -6.92
CA GLY A 118 12.41 15.54 -5.97
C GLY A 118 11.35 14.44 -5.90
N LEU A 119 10.07 14.80 -5.86
CA LEU A 119 8.96 13.85 -5.88
C LEU A 119 8.86 13.08 -7.20
N SER A 120 9.15 13.72 -8.32
CA SER A 120 9.14 13.08 -9.64
C SER A 120 10.34 12.14 -9.84
N ALA A 121 11.45 12.41 -9.17
CA ALA A 121 12.65 11.56 -9.18
C ALA A 121 12.56 10.36 -8.21
N PHE A 122 11.57 10.36 -7.30
CA PHE A 122 11.40 9.27 -6.33
C PHE A 122 10.87 8.01 -7.01
N THR A 123 11.68 6.95 -7.02
CA THR A 123 11.37 5.68 -7.70
C THR A 123 10.80 4.60 -6.79
N GLY A 124 10.51 4.94 -5.52
CA GLY A 124 9.93 4.02 -4.53
C GLY A 124 10.88 3.60 -3.43
N SER A 125 10.35 2.82 -2.51
CA SER A 125 11.09 2.20 -1.40
C SER A 125 11.14 0.69 -1.60
N SER A 126 12.10 0.02 -0.97
CA SER A 126 12.13 -1.44 -0.92
C SER A 126 10.79 -1.99 -0.43
N ARG A 127 10.32 -3.03 -1.09
CA ARG A 127 9.06 -3.72 -0.78
C ARG A 127 7.80 -2.81 -0.81
N ARG A 128 7.80 -1.73 -1.61
CA ARG A 128 6.63 -0.88 -1.87
C ARG A 128 6.38 -0.80 -3.38
N PHE A 129 5.60 -1.74 -3.91
CA PHE A 129 5.43 -1.98 -5.34
C PHE A 129 6.79 -2.05 -6.06
N GLN A 130 7.74 -2.73 -5.43
CA GLN A 130 9.13 -2.83 -5.90
C GLN A 130 9.21 -3.78 -7.09
N LYS A 131 9.66 -3.29 -8.24
CA LYS A 131 9.95 -4.15 -9.39
C LYS A 131 11.20 -4.97 -9.10
N LEU A 132 11.06 -6.31 -9.10
CA LEU A 132 12.18 -7.23 -8.91
C LEU A 132 12.83 -7.65 -10.23
N GLY A 133 12.04 -7.72 -11.29
CA GLY A 133 12.49 -8.16 -12.60
C GLY A 133 11.35 -8.78 -13.42
N ASN A 134 11.69 -9.57 -14.42
CA ASN A 134 10.72 -10.25 -15.26
C ASN A 134 11.01 -11.76 -15.25
N LEU A 135 9.94 -12.56 -15.36
CA LEU A 135 10.06 -13.97 -15.74
C LEU A 135 10.61 -14.11 -17.17
N PRO A 136 11.20 -15.26 -17.54
CA PRO A 136 11.68 -15.50 -18.92
C PRO A 136 10.64 -15.29 -20.02
N ASN A 137 9.35 -15.45 -19.68
CA ASN A 137 8.23 -15.21 -20.60
C ASN A 137 7.82 -13.73 -20.68
N GLY A 138 8.44 -12.83 -19.92
CA GLY A 138 8.18 -11.39 -19.92
C GLY A 138 7.18 -10.91 -18.88
N ALA A 139 6.54 -11.79 -18.07
CA ALA A 139 5.68 -11.37 -16.97
C ALA A 139 6.49 -10.59 -15.93
N LEU A 140 5.96 -9.43 -15.48
CA LEU A 140 6.63 -8.57 -14.49
C LEU A 140 6.46 -9.15 -13.08
N VAL A 141 7.54 -9.18 -12.32
CA VAL A 141 7.55 -9.59 -10.90
C VAL A 141 7.72 -8.35 -10.01
N VAL A 142 6.81 -8.18 -9.08
CA VAL A 142 6.77 -7.04 -8.12
C VAL A 142 6.63 -7.58 -6.71
N ASP A 143 7.28 -6.93 -5.73
CA ASP A 143 7.09 -7.20 -4.30
C ASP A 143 6.46 -6.00 -3.58
N ASP A 144 5.53 -6.29 -2.66
CA ASP A 144 4.88 -5.28 -1.81
C ASP A 144 4.74 -5.77 -0.37
N TYR A 145 5.01 -4.89 0.57
CA TYR A 145 4.95 -5.20 2.00
C TYR A 145 3.52 -5.18 2.58
N ALA A 146 2.51 -4.84 1.77
CA ALA A 146 1.12 -4.77 2.19
C ALA A 146 0.67 -6.06 2.91
N HIS A 147 0.13 -5.91 4.10
CA HIS A 147 -0.27 -7.00 4.98
C HIS A 147 -1.57 -6.71 5.77
N HIS A 148 -2.15 -5.55 5.55
CA HIS A 148 -3.47 -5.16 6.04
C HIS A 148 -4.43 -5.05 4.84
N PRO A 149 -5.71 -5.43 4.95
CA PRO A 149 -6.64 -5.41 3.82
C PRO A 149 -6.75 -4.06 3.09
N SER A 150 -6.63 -2.94 3.82
CA SER A 150 -6.65 -1.60 3.21
C SER A 150 -5.40 -1.32 2.35
N GLU A 151 -4.21 -1.76 2.81
CA GLU A 151 -2.97 -1.67 2.04
C GLU A 151 -3.04 -2.56 0.80
N MET A 152 -3.51 -3.81 0.96
CA MET A 152 -3.70 -4.75 -0.15
C MET A 152 -4.64 -4.18 -1.21
N ARG A 153 -5.78 -3.60 -0.81
CA ARG A 153 -6.69 -2.92 -1.75
C ARG A 153 -6.01 -1.78 -2.49
N ALA A 154 -5.20 -0.97 -1.82
CA ALA A 154 -4.49 0.14 -2.45
C ALA A 154 -3.47 -0.36 -3.50
N THR A 155 -2.68 -1.39 -3.16
CA THR A 155 -1.70 -2.00 -4.07
C THR A 155 -2.38 -2.70 -5.24
N LEU A 156 -3.42 -3.50 -5.00
CA LEU A 156 -4.15 -4.20 -6.06
C LEU A 156 -4.93 -3.24 -6.96
N ALA A 157 -5.49 -2.17 -6.41
CA ALA A 157 -6.12 -1.13 -7.23
C ALA A 157 -5.10 -0.43 -8.13
N ALA A 158 -3.91 -0.10 -7.61
CA ALA A 158 -2.82 0.45 -8.42
C ALA A 158 -2.40 -0.52 -9.55
N ALA A 159 -2.29 -1.82 -9.25
CA ALA A 159 -2.00 -2.85 -10.24
C ALA A 159 -3.08 -2.91 -11.34
N ARG A 160 -4.36 -2.76 -10.99
CA ARG A 160 -5.49 -2.73 -11.94
C ARG A 160 -5.53 -1.47 -12.83
N GLU A 161 -5.01 -0.35 -12.35
CA GLU A 161 -4.85 0.86 -13.17
C GLU A 161 -3.69 0.74 -14.19
N MET A 162 -2.82 -0.26 -14.02
CA MET A 162 -1.75 -0.57 -14.96
C MET A 162 -2.27 -1.56 -16.01
N ASN A 163 -1.76 -1.48 -17.23
CA ASN A 163 -2.23 -2.29 -18.36
C ASN A 163 -1.65 -3.72 -18.33
N PHE A 164 -1.89 -4.47 -17.26
CA PHE A 164 -1.59 -5.89 -17.17
C PHE A 164 -2.81 -6.71 -17.60
N ASP A 165 -2.58 -7.83 -18.26
CA ASP A 165 -3.64 -8.75 -18.68
C ASP A 165 -4.28 -9.43 -17.48
N ARG A 166 -3.45 -9.91 -16.54
CA ARG A 166 -3.85 -10.51 -15.26
C ARG A 166 -2.93 -10.10 -14.12
N VAL A 167 -3.47 -10.12 -12.90
CA VAL A 167 -2.73 -9.95 -11.65
C VAL A 167 -2.76 -11.26 -10.87
N LEU A 168 -1.60 -11.92 -10.76
CA LEU A 168 -1.38 -13.12 -9.95
C LEU A 168 -0.72 -12.67 -8.64
N CYS A 169 -1.40 -12.84 -7.50
CA CYS A 169 -0.94 -12.35 -6.21
C CYS A 169 -0.58 -13.51 -5.26
N ALA A 170 0.71 -13.70 -4.99
CA ALA A 170 1.20 -14.58 -3.93
C ALA A 170 1.19 -13.82 -2.60
N PHE A 171 0.22 -14.14 -1.75
CA PHE A 171 -0.01 -13.46 -0.48
C PHE A 171 0.36 -14.32 0.71
N GLN A 172 1.13 -13.75 1.65
CA GLN A 172 1.41 -14.36 2.95
C GLN A 172 0.69 -13.58 4.05
N PRO A 173 -0.38 -14.11 4.66
CA PRO A 173 -1.01 -13.47 5.81
C PRO A 173 -0.02 -13.33 6.97
N HIS A 174 -0.12 -12.23 7.72
CA HIS A 174 0.76 -11.95 8.85
C HIS A 174 -0.03 -11.97 10.15
N THR A 175 0.32 -12.89 11.05
CA THR A 175 -0.28 -13.27 12.33
C THR A 175 -1.67 -13.93 12.22
N TYR A 176 -1.91 -14.89 13.10
CA TYR A 176 -3.19 -15.63 13.18
C TYR A 176 -4.32 -14.71 13.65
N THR A 177 -4.06 -13.90 14.67
CA THR A 177 -5.06 -12.99 15.25
C THR A 177 -5.58 -11.99 14.23
N ARG A 178 -4.70 -11.33 13.46
CA ARG A 178 -5.09 -10.40 12.40
C ARG A 178 -5.85 -11.10 11.28
N THR A 179 -5.36 -12.27 10.85
CA THR A 179 -6.00 -13.04 9.78
C THR A 179 -7.44 -13.40 10.16
N LYS A 180 -7.67 -13.80 11.42
CA LYS A 180 -9.01 -14.12 11.93
C LYS A 180 -9.88 -12.89 12.05
N ALA A 181 -9.35 -11.82 12.66
CA ALA A 181 -10.11 -10.59 12.95
C ALA A 181 -10.58 -9.86 11.68
N LEU A 182 -9.78 -9.91 10.61
CA LEU A 182 -10.03 -9.21 9.35
C LEU A 182 -10.30 -10.18 8.19
N PHE A 183 -10.80 -11.39 8.50
CA PHE A 183 -11.00 -12.44 7.51
C PHE A 183 -11.89 -12.00 6.32
N PRO A 184 -13.08 -11.41 6.54
CA PRO A 184 -13.94 -10.93 5.44
C PRO A 184 -13.23 -9.89 4.58
N GLU A 185 -12.50 -8.96 5.17
CA GLU A 185 -11.80 -7.89 4.50
C GLU A 185 -10.61 -8.41 3.67
N PHE A 186 -9.92 -9.47 4.13
CA PHE A 186 -8.92 -10.17 3.35
C PHE A 186 -9.51 -10.87 2.14
N VAL A 187 -10.64 -11.55 2.32
CA VAL A 187 -11.36 -12.21 1.23
C VAL A 187 -11.74 -11.18 0.16
N ASP A 188 -12.29 -10.03 0.56
CA ASP A 188 -12.69 -8.98 -0.37
C ASP A 188 -11.50 -8.30 -1.07
N ALA A 189 -10.37 -8.13 -0.37
CA ALA A 189 -9.17 -7.60 -1.00
C ALA A 189 -8.59 -8.60 -2.03
N LEU A 190 -8.53 -9.89 -1.70
CA LEU A 190 -7.99 -10.93 -2.59
C LEU A 190 -8.83 -11.16 -3.85
N LYS A 191 -10.13 -10.84 -3.83
CA LYS A 191 -10.98 -10.87 -5.04
C LYS A 191 -10.57 -9.85 -6.11
N LEU A 192 -9.72 -8.88 -5.78
CA LEU A 192 -9.21 -7.89 -6.74
C LEU A 192 -8.10 -8.44 -7.65
N CYS A 193 -7.49 -9.58 -7.35
CA CYS A 193 -6.57 -10.25 -8.26
C CYS A 193 -7.29 -11.36 -9.07
N ASP A 194 -6.69 -11.77 -10.20
CA ASP A 194 -7.26 -12.83 -11.05
C ASP A 194 -7.00 -14.21 -10.45
N ILE A 195 -5.83 -14.39 -9.84
CA ILE A 195 -5.45 -15.61 -9.11
C ILE A 195 -4.81 -15.20 -7.80
N ALA A 196 -5.40 -15.59 -6.67
CA ALA A 196 -4.79 -15.48 -5.35
C ALA A 196 -4.02 -16.78 -5.02
N ILE A 197 -2.77 -16.64 -4.60
CA ILE A 197 -1.93 -17.75 -4.19
C ILE A 197 -1.53 -17.54 -2.73
N LEU A 198 -2.00 -18.40 -1.84
CA LEU A 198 -1.81 -18.25 -0.40
C LEU A 198 -0.62 -19.09 0.08
N ALA A 199 0.32 -18.44 0.79
CA ALA A 199 1.35 -19.10 1.58
C ALA A 199 0.85 -19.38 3.02
N PRO A 200 1.50 -20.25 3.81
CA PRO A 200 1.19 -20.40 5.23
C PRO A 200 1.30 -19.08 5.98
N ILE A 201 0.45 -18.87 6.99
CA ILE A 201 0.46 -17.67 7.81
C ILE A 201 1.85 -17.48 8.44
N TYR A 202 2.42 -16.27 8.28
CA TYR A 202 3.62 -15.88 9.01
C TYR A 202 3.25 -15.59 10.46
N ALA A 203 3.60 -16.54 11.35
CA ALA A 203 3.17 -16.50 12.74
C ALA A 203 3.77 -15.34 13.57
N ALA A 204 4.92 -14.79 13.15
CA ALA A 204 5.71 -13.84 13.94
C ALA A 204 5.98 -14.39 15.37
N ARG A 205 5.29 -13.83 16.38
CA ARG A 205 5.42 -14.28 17.79
C ARG A 205 4.23 -15.09 18.28
N GLU A 206 3.25 -15.32 17.43
CA GLU A 206 2.02 -16.01 17.80
C GLU A 206 2.14 -17.54 17.67
N LYS A 207 1.30 -18.24 18.44
CA LYS A 207 0.99 -19.65 18.22
C LYS A 207 -0.45 -19.74 17.72
N ASN A 208 -0.72 -20.67 16.82
CA ASN A 208 -2.09 -20.90 16.34
C ASN A 208 -2.95 -21.57 17.41
N THR A 209 -3.54 -20.78 18.30
CA THR A 209 -4.49 -21.23 19.33
C THR A 209 -5.95 -21.01 18.94
N ILE A 210 -6.20 -20.36 17.79
CA ILE A 210 -7.53 -19.95 17.33
C ILE A 210 -7.99 -20.72 16.09
N GLY A 211 -7.17 -21.64 15.59
CA GLY A 211 -7.50 -22.59 14.52
C GLY A 211 -7.80 -21.94 13.18
N ILE A 212 -7.05 -20.90 12.78
CA ILE A 212 -7.15 -20.27 11.47
C ILE A 212 -5.93 -20.64 10.62
N GLU A 213 -6.15 -20.97 9.36
CA GLU A 213 -5.10 -21.29 8.39
C GLU A 213 -5.29 -20.49 7.08
N SER A 214 -4.22 -20.34 6.31
CA SER A 214 -4.31 -19.70 4.98
C SER A 214 -5.21 -20.48 4.01
N SER A 215 -5.34 -21.78 4.20
CA SER A 215 -6.28 -22.63 3.43
C SER A 215 -7.73 -22.20 3.61
N ASP A 216 -8.10 -21.63 4.77
CA ASP A 216 -9.45 -21.11 5.00
C ASP A 216 -9.73 -19.89 4.11
N LEU A 217 -8.73 -18.98 3.98
CA LEU A 217 -8.81 -17.86 3.04
C LEU A 217 -8.90 -18.36 1.59
N ALA A 218 -8.08 -19.35 1.22
CA ALA A 218 -8.11 -19.91 -0.12
C ALA A 218 -9.46 -20.54 -0.47
N ALA A 219 -10.10 -21.20 0.50
CA ALA A 219 -11.44 -21.78 0.31
C ALA A 219 -12.54 -20.72 0.13
N ALA A 220 -12.35 -19.50 0.69
CA ALA A 220 -13.32 -18.41 0.64
C ALA A 220 -13.15 -17.47 -0.57
N VAL A 221 -12.03 -17.55 -1.30
CA VAL A 221 -11.73 -16.68 -2.44
C VAL A 221 -11.82 -17.46 -3.75
N PRO A 222 -12.63 -17.03 -4.73
CA PRO A 222 -12.69 -17.68 -6.04
C PRO A 222 -11.30 -17.73 -6.71
N ASN A 223 -10.98 -18.84 -7.37
CA ASN A 223 -9.71 -19.07 -8.08
C ASN A 223 -8.46 -18.98 -7.18
N ALA A 224 -8.61 -19.04 -5.86
CA ALA A 224 -7.46 -19.08 -4.98
C ALA A 224 -6.82 -20.49 -4.94
N LYS A 225 -5.51 -20.49 -4.67
CA LYS A 225 -4.69 -21.67 -4.44
C LYS A 225 -3.97 -21.52 -3.10
N PHE A 226 -3.74 -22.64 -2.45
CA PHE A 226 -2.92 -22.69 -1.25
C PHE A 226 -1.77 -23.67 -1.45
N PHE A 227 -0.56 -23.29 -1.06
CA PHE A 227 0.62 -24.14 -1.12
C PHE A 227 1.37 -24.11 0.21
N GLN A 228 2.01 -25.21 0.56
CA GLN A 228 2.71 -25.35 1.84
C GLN A 228 4.11 -24.72 1.83
N SER A 229 4.71 -24.55 0.65
CA SER A 229 6.08 -24.03 0.53
C SER A 229 6.20 -22.95 -0.53
N PHE A 230 7.21 -22.09 -0.39
CA PHE A 230 7.55 -21.07 -1.37
C PHE A 230 8.05 -21.66 -2.69
N ALA A 231 8.68 -22.84 -2.65
CA ALA A 231 9.10 -23.54 -3.85
C ALA A 231 7.89 -23.94 -4.71
N GLU A 232 6.85 -24.52 -4.10
CA GLU A 232 5.60 -24.86 -4.81
C GLU A 232 4.91 -23.63 -5.38
N ILE A 233 4.91 -22.50 -4.64
CA ILE A 233 4.36 -21.22 -5.13
C ILE A 233 5.16 -20.72 -6.34
N ALA A 234 6.49 -20.74 -6.27
CA ALA A 234 7.34 -20.29 -7.36
C ALA A 234 7.16 -21.18 -8.61
N ASP A 235 7.09 -22.50 -8.44
CA ASP A 235 6.88 -23.43 -9.56
C ASP A 235 5.50 -23.25 -10.20
N PHE A 236 4.46 -23.06 -9.39
CA PHE A 236 3.12 -22.74 -9.89
C PHE A 236 3.13 -21.43 -10.69
N LEU A 237 3.75 -20.36 -10.16
CA LEU A 237 3.82 -19.07 -10.84
C LEU A 237 4.62 -19.12 -12.15
N ARG A 238 5.71 -19.89 -12.20
CA ARG A 238 6.48 -20.11 -13.46
C ARG A 238 5.66 -20.82 -14.54
N ALA A 239 4.82 -21.77 -14.12
CA ALA A 239 3.97 -22.53 -15.03
C ALA A 239 2.73 -21.75 -15.48
N GLU A 240 2.14 -20.94 -14.60
CA GLU A 240 0.84 -20.28 -14.83
C GLU A 240 0.97 -18.90 -15.49
N ALA A 241 2.02 -18.13 -15.13
CA ALA A 241 2.18 -16.75 -15.60
C ALA A 241 2.45 -16.70 -17.11
N LYS A 242 1.85 -15.72 -17.78
CA LYS A 242 1.93 -15.47 -19.23
C LYS A 242 2.56 -14.11 -19.53
N PRO A 243 3.02 -13.88 -20.76
CA PRO A 243 3.40 -12.52 -21.18
C PRO A 243 2.25 -11.55 -20.93
N GLY A 244 2.54 -10.37 -20.41
CA GLY A 244 1.54 -9.35 -20.06
C GLY A 244 0.95 -9.46 -18.64
N ASP A 245 1.24 -10.54 -17.91
CA ASP A 245 0.80 -10.69 -16.52
C ASP A 245 1.70 -9.90 -15.55
N LEU A 246 1.09 -9.51 -14.43
CA LEU A 246 1.78 -9.09 -13.21
C LEU A 246 1.80 -10.25 -12.21
N VAL A 247 2.98 -10.62 -11.75
CA VAL A 247 3.19 -11.49 -10.59
C VAL A 247 3.55 -10.60 -9.40
N LEU A 248 2.70 -10.60 -8.37
CA LEU A 248 2.86 -9.77 -7.19
C LEU A 248 3.08 -10.66 -5.97
N THR A 249 4.23 -10.53 -5.29
CA THR A 249 4.43 -11.06 -3.94
C THR A 249 4.01 -10.02 -2.92
N MET A 250 3.20 -10.41 -1.93
CA MET A 250 2.59 -9.46 -0.99
C MET A 250 2.57 -10.01 0.43
N GLY A 251 3.06 -9.22 1.38
CA GLY A 251 3.03 -9.56 2.81
C GLY A 251 4.22 -9.02 3.60
N ALA A 252 4.05 -8.88 4.92
CA ALA A 252 5.09 -8.40 5.85
C ALA A 252 6.04 -9.50 6.35
N GLY A 253 5.80 -10.76 5.97
CA GLY A 253 6.68 -11.88 6.24
C GLY A 253 7.81 -11.98 5.21
N ASN A 254 8.17 -13.19 4.84
CA ASN A 254 9.27 -13.53 3.94
C ASN A 254 8.81 -14.01 2.55
N ILE A 255 7.61 -13.66 2.14
CA ILE A 255 7.04 -14.01 0.82
C ILE A 255 7.83 -13.39 -0.35
N ASP A 256 8.55 -12.29 -0.13
CA ASP A 256 9.48 -11.68 -1.08
C ASP A 256 10.52 -12.68 -1.60
N THR A 257 10.87 -13.71 -0.81
CA THR A 257 11.72 -14.82 -1.25
C THR A 257 11.18 -15.49 -2.52
N VAL A 258 9.85 -15.60 -2.68
CA VAL A 258 9.25 -16.14 -3.91
C VAL A 258 9.57 -15.24 -5.11
N GLY A 259 9.45 -13.92 -4.95
CA GLY A 259 9.80 -12.96 -5.99
C GLY A 259 11.27 -13.11 -6.44
N HIS A 260 12.19 -13.24 -5.49
CA HIS A 260 13.60 -13.49 -5.77
C HIS A 260 13.83 -14.84 -6.45
N MET A 261 13.19 -15.93 -5.99
CA MET A 261 13.25 -17.24 -6.66
C MET A 261 12.80 -17.18 -8.13
N LEU A 262 11.88 -16.27 -8.46
CA LEU A 262 11.38 -16.10 -9.81
C LEU A 262 12.33 -15.31 -10.71
N THR A 263 13.12 -14.38 -10.16
CA THR A 263 13.96 -13.43 -10.91
C THR A 263 15.44 -13.77 -10.91
N ASP A 264 15.98 -14.40 -9.86
CA ASP A 264 17.41 -14.70 -9.72
C ASP A 264 17.96 -15.71 -10.76
N GLY A 265 17.08 -16.39 -11.49
CA GLY A 265 17.46 -17.27 -12.63
C GLY A 265 17.42 -16.60 -14.00
N ALA A 266 16.97 -15.34 -14.10
CA ALA A 266 16.80 -14.62 -15.36
C ALA A 266 18.01 -13.75 -15.76
N SER A 267 19.07 -13.73 -14.93
CA SER A 267 20.28 -12.92 -15.12
C SER A 267 21.49 -13.75 -15.61
N GLN A 268 21.27 -14.79 -16.43
CA GLN A 268 22.35 -15.49 -17.14
C GLN A 268 22.14 -15.43 -18.66
#